data_d3a38752f7ad46ab4728b644b57b79c4
#
_entry.id   d3a38752f7ad46ab4728b644b57b79c4
#
_cell.length_a   1.000
_cell.length_b   1.000
_cell.length_c   1.000
_cell.angle_alpha   90.00
_cell.angle_beta   90.00
_cell.angle_gamma   90.00
#
_symmetry.space_group_name_H-M   'P 1'
#
loop_
_entity.id
_entity.type
_entity.pdbx_description
1 polymer ?
#
loop_
_entity_poly.entity_id
_entity_poly.type
_entity_poly.pdbx_seq_one_letter_code
_entity_poly.pdbx_strand_id
1 'polypeptide(L)'
;MKEQILEGEWKPGEKIPSENELARQFGVSRVTVRNALQKLSALELLETRFGEGSFVRSPDAASVMSPLIPAAYLNDNGMEEILQLRRMIEGPVCGEACRSASEEDVKELESLFQKMEATKDYLPEFARFDYLFHIKMARIAGNSIIMRIYDIMNEVMKCSFEKVVQARGNRAGLYYHGQIVDAFERKDDEAAEKIMDEHMKELYESFFNDFRD
;
A
#
# COMPACT_ATOMS: atom_id res chain seq x y z
N MET A 1 -14.11 22.13 11.85
CA MET A 1 -14.05 20.70 12.28
C MET A 1 -12.92 19.92 11.64
N LYS A 2 -12.86 19.76 10.30
CA LYS A 2 -11.73 19.04 9.64
C LYS A 2 -10.40 19.74 9.94
N GLU A 3 -10.36 21.03 9.80
CA GLU A 3 -9.16 21.86 10.10
C GLU A 3 -8.71 21.71 11.55
N GLN A 4 -9.63 21.75 12.52
CA GLN A 4 -9.32 21.56 13.94
C GLN A 4 -8.65 20.21 14.25
N ILE A 5 -9.02 19.15 13.50
CA ILE A 5 -8.34 17.84 13.60
C ILE A 5 -6.95 17.92 12.96
N LEU A 6 -6.84 18.49 11.75
CA LEU A 6 -5.57 18.54 11.00
C LEU A 6 -4.54 19.48 11.66
N GLU A 7 -4.99 20.55 12.30
CA GLU A 7 -4.16 21.49 13.03
C GLU A 7 -3.83 21.03 14.47
N GLY A 8 -4.42 19.88 14.89
CA GLY A 8 -4.16 19.28 16.20
C GLY A 8 -4.87 19.97 17.37
N GLU A 9 -5.85 20.83 17.10
CA GLU A 9 -6.72 21.39 18.16
C GLU A 9 -7.52 20.27 18.83
N TRP A 10 -8.00 19.31 18.07
CA TRP A 10 -8.55 18.05 18.57
C TRP A 10 -7.53 16.93 18.36
N LYS A 11 -7.04 16.41 19.47
CA LYS A 11 -5.94 15.40 19.44
C LYS A 11 -6.44 13.99 19.17
N PRO A 12 -5.62 13.13 18.58
CA PRO A 12 -5.94 11.70 18.45
C PRO A 12 -6.33 11.08 19.80
N GLY A 13 -7.44 10.31 19.78
CA GLY A 13 -8.04 9.70 20.97
C GLY A 13 -8.94 10.66 21.78
N GLU A 14 -8.97 11.94 21.49
CA GLU A 14 -9.81 12.91 22.17
C GLU A 14 -11.28 12.77 21.76
N LYS A 15 -12.17 12.88 22.75
CA LYS A 15 -13.61 12.94 22.50
C LYS A 15 -13.98 14.35 22.04
N ILE A 16 -14.61 14.44 20.87
CA ILE A 16 -15.10 15.75 20.38
C ILE A 16 -16.42 16.14 21.06
N PRO A 17 -16.79 17.43 21.06
CA PRO A 17 -18.06 17.90 21.59
C PRO A 17 -19.27 17.21 20.94
N SER A 18 -20.36 17.08 21.67
CA SER A 18 -21.60 16.47 21.19
C SER A 18 -22.21 17.24 20.01
N GLU A 19 -23.09 16.58 19.24
CA GLU A 19 -23.85 17.21 18.13
C GLU A 19 -24.52 18.52 18.57
N ASN A 20 -25.06 18.57 19.80
CA ASN A 20 -25.74 19.73 20.34
C ASN A 20 -24.78 20.89 20.64
N GLU A 21 -23.60 20.56 21.16
CA GLU A 21 -22.57 21.57 21.47
C GLU A 21 -21.98 22.11 20.18
N LEU A 22 -21.66 21.25 19.22
CA LEU A 22 -21.13 21.63 17.89
C LEU A 22 -22.16 22.49 17.14
N ALA A 23 -23.46 22.14 17.18
CA ALA A 23 -24.50 22.92 16.53
C ALA A 23 -24.56 24.36 17.11
N ARG A 24 -24.44 24.50 18.43
CA ARG A 24 -24.36 25.81 19.09
C ARG A 24 -23.08 26.56 18.75
N GLN A 25 -21.94 25.87 18.79
CA GLN A 25 -20.61 26.46 18.53
C GLN A 25 -20.48 27.00 17.11
N PHE A 26 -20.99 26.25 16.12
CA PHE A 26 -20.91 26.64 14.71
C PHE A 26 -22.13 27.40 14.21
N GLY A 27 -23.18 27.59 15.00
CA GLY A 27 -24.38 28.31 14.60
C GLY A 27 -25.18 27.60 13.49
N VAL A 28 -25.17 26.28 13.43
CA VAL A 28 -25.80 25.46 12.39
C VAL A 28 -26.78 24.44 12.97
N SER A 29 -27.59 23.82 12.10
CA SER A 29 -28.53 22.78 12.53
C SER A 29 -27.80 21.51 12.99
N ARG A 30 -28.43 20.75 13.89
CA ARG A 30 -27.95 19.42 14.32
C ARG A 30 -27.80 18.46 13.14
N VAL A 31 -28.69 18.54 12.14
CA VAL A 31 -28.62 17.72 10.92
C VAL A 31 -27.35 18.05 10.13
N THR A 32 -27.00 19.34 10.03
CA THR A 32 -25.77 19.77 9.37
C THR A 32 -24.52 19.22 10.07
N VAL A 33 -24.52 19.28 11.42
CA VAL A 33 -23.41 18.72 12.23
C VAL A 33 -23.32 17.20 12.02
N ARG A 34 -24.44 16.48 12.10
CA ARG A 34 -24.46 15.02 11.91
C ARG A 34 -23.93 14.62 10.54
N ASN A 35 -24.33 15.30 9.48
CA ASN A 35 -23.83 15.04 8.14
C ASN A 35 -22.31 15.33 8.04
N ALA A 36 -21.81 16.35 8.71
CA ALA A 36 -20.39 16.65 8.76
C ALA A 36 -19.62 15.58 9.54
N LEU A 37 -20.14 15.11 10.68
CA LEU A 37 -19.55 14.01 11.46
C LEU A 37 -19.51 12.70 10.68
N GLN A 38 -20.60 12.38 9.95
CA GLN A 38 -20.63 11.21 9.07
C GLN A 38 -19.56 11.28 7.98
N LYS A 39 -19.37 12.46 7.36
CA LYS A 39 -18.29 12.66 6.37
C LYS A 39 -16.91 12.50 6.99
N LEU A 40 -16.69 13.04 8.18
CA LEU A 40 -15.41 12.88 8.89
C LEU A 40 -15.16 11.43 9.31
N SER A 41 -16.23 10.70 9.68
CA SER A 41 -16.14 9.26 9.95
C SER A 41 -15.88 8.45 8.70
N ALA A 42 -16.48 8.81 7.56
CA ALA A 42 -16.20 8.18 6.26
C ALA A 42 -14.77 8.43 5.77
N LEU A 43 -14.18 9.57 6.17
CA LEU A 43 -12.76 9.86 5.96
C LEU A 43 -11.85 9.25 7.03
N GLU A 44 -12.40 8.44 7.92
CA GLU A 44 -11.72 7.80 9.05
C GLU A 44 -10.99 8.78 10.01
N LEU A 45 -11.35 10.05 9.97
CA LEU A 45 -10.85 11.05 10.89
C LEU A 45 -11.51 10.98 12.27
N LEU A 46 -12.72 10.41 12.34
CA LEU A 46 -13.49 10.19 13.56
C LEU A 46 -13.95 8.75 13.70
N GLU A 47 -14.00 8.26 14.91
CA GLU A 47 -14.63 7.01 15.31
C GLU A 47 -15.83 7.31 16.20
N THR A 48 -17.02 6.81 15.82
CA THR A 48 -18.21 6.95 16.65
C THR A 48 -18.42 5.68 17.48
N ARG A 49 -18.41 5.83 18.80
CA ARG A 49 -18.67 4.75 19.75
C ARG A 49 -20.10 4.88 20.27
N PHE A 50 -20.86 3.78 20.16
CA PHE A 50 -22.27 3.79 20.57
C PHE A 50 -22.42 4.16 22.05
N GLY A 51 -23.24 5.18 22.34
CA GLY A 51 -23.46 5.69 23.70
C GLY A 51 -22.32 6.54 24.28
N GLU A 52 -21.15 6.55 23.69
CA GLU A 52 -19.99 7.29 24.21
C GLU A 52 -19.73 8.61 23.46
N GLY A 53 -20.07 8.67 22.16
CA GLY A 53 -19.85 9.83 21.31
C GLY A 53 -18.81 9.59 20.22
N SER A 54 -18.29 10.67 19.65
CA SER A 54 -17.27 10.60 18.59
C SER A 54 -15.91 11.00 19.11
N PHE A 55 -14.88 10.28 18.68
CA PHE A 55 -13.49 10.44 19.08
C PHE A 55 -12.62 10.67 17.83
N VAL A 56 -11.59 11.49 17.98
CA VAL A 56 -10.60 11.71 16.92
C VAL A 56 -9.78 10.42 16.75
N ARG A 57 -9.75 9.91 15.53
CA ARG A 57 -8.80 8.83 15.21
C ARG A 57 -7.39 9.39 15.11
N SER A 58 -6.40 8.58 15.46
CA SER A 58 -5.05 8.85 15.01
C SER A 58 -5.09 8.85 13.49
N PRO A 59 -4.75 9.96 12.80
CA PRO A 59 -4.72 9.95 11.35
C PRO A 59 -3.64 8.99 10.92
N ASP A 60 -4.04 7.77 10.65
CA ASP A 60 -3.27 6.87 9.83
C ASP A 60 -3.37 7.39 8.39
N ALA A 61 -2.23 7.65 7.76
CA ALA A 61 -2.18 8.04 6.35
C ALA A 61 -2.99 7.07 5.47
N ALA A 62 -3.14 5.84 5.93
CA ALA A 62 -4.00 4.81 5.40
C ALA A 62 -5.45 5.28 5.19
N SER A 63 -6.03 5.93 6.18
CA SER A 63 -7.43 6.34 6.20
C SER A 63 -7.75 7.39 5.15
N VAL A 64 -6.80 8.30 4.90
CA VAL A 64 -7.00 9.41 3.94
C VAL A 64 -6.95 8.93 2.49
N MET A 65 -6.26 7.81 2.22
CA MET A 65 -6.04 7.29 0.87
C MET A 65 -7.06 6.22 0.44
N SER A 66 -7.87 5.68 1.36
CA SER A 66 -8.91 4.67 1.04
C SER A 66 -9.86 5.08 -0.10
N PRO A 67 -10.28 6.36 -0.25
CA PRO A 67 -11.13 6.78 -1.37
C PRO A 67 -10.48 6.64 -2.75
N LEU A 68 -9.16 6.46 -2.85
CA LEU A 68 -8.47 6.27 -4.14
C LEU A 68 -8.67 4.86 -4.72
N ILE A 69 -8.96 3.86 -3.87
CA ILE A 69 -9.15 2.47 -4.31
C ILE A 69 -10.27 2.35 -5.37
N PRO A 70 -11.50 2.86 -5.14
CA PRO A 70 -12.54 2.79 -6.16
C PRO A 70 -12.18 3.50 -7.46
N ALA A 71 -11.45 4.63 -7.39
CA ALA A 71 -11.02 5.37 -8.57
C ALA A 71 -10.04 4.55 -9.43
N ALA A 72 -9.09 3.83 -8.79
CA ALA A 72 -8.15 2.95 -9.48
C ALA A 72 -8.85 1.72 -10.11
N TYR A 73 -9.92 1.20 -9.47
CA TYR A 73 -10.72 0.08 -10.00
C TYR A 73 -11.58 0.43 -11.21
N LEU A 74 -12.13 1.65 -11.22
CA LEU A 74 -13.09 2.09 -12.24
C LEU A 74 -12.41 2.70 -13.47
N ASN A 75 -11.08 2.80 -13.46
CA ASN A 75 -10.30 3.30 -14.58
C ASN A 75 -9.91 2.14 -15.50
N ASP A 76 -10.25 2.21 -16.78
CA ASP A 76 -9.88 1.20 -17.79
C ASP A 76 -8.35 1.00 -17.90
N ASN A 77 -7.57 2.03 -17.57
CA ASN A 77 -6.11 2.00 -17.55
C ASN A 77 -5.52 1.70 -16.15
N GLY A 78 -6.35 1.30 -15.17
CA GLY A 78 -5.91 1.17 -13.78
C GLY A 78 -4.71 0.25 -13.58
N MET A 79 -4.61 -0.83 -14.36
CA MET A 79 -3.46 -1.74 -14.31
C MET A 79 -2.17 -1.06 -14.83
N GLU A 80 -2.27 -0.34 -15.93
CA GLU A 80 -1.15 0.41 -16.49
C GLU A 80 -0.62 1.44 -15.49
N GLU A 81 -1.52 2.23 -14.92
CA GLU A 81 -1.17 3.26 -13.93
C GLU A 81 -0.54 2.64 -12.67
N ILE A 82 -1.01 1.48 -12.21
CA ILE A 82 -0.40 0.74 -11.10
C ILE A 82 1.01 0.26 -11.46
N LEU A 83 1.23 -0.30 -12.65
CA LEU A 83 2.56 -0.74 -13.08
C LEU A 83 3.53 0.45 -13.25
N GLN A 84 3.02 1.60 -13.74
CA GLN A 84 3.81 2.84 -13.78
C GLN A 84 4.20 3.30 -12.37
N LEU A 85 3.25 3.28 -11.43
CA LEU A 85 3.50 3.66 -10.04
C LEU A 85 4.54 2.73 -9.40
N ARG A 86 4.38 1.41 -9.55
CA ARG A 86 5.35 0.41 -9.06
C ARG A 86 6.76 0.72 -9.57
N ARG A 87 6.90 0.96 -10.86
CA ARG A 87 8.17 1.33 -11.48
C ARG A 87 8.80 2.60 -10.90
N MET A 88 7.98 3.56 -10.44
CA MET A 88 8.47 4.82 -9.87
C MET A 88 8.93 4.68 -8.42
N ILE A 89 8.38 3.71 -7.66
CA ILE A 89 8.56 3.69 -6.21
C ILE A 89 9.29 2.45 -5.69
N GLU A 90 9.24 1.30 -6.38
CA GLU A 90 9.71 0.04 -5.80
C GLU A 90 11.24 -0.06 -5.70
N GLY A 91 11.98 0.54 -6.63
CA GLY A 91 13.45 0.62 -6.53
C GLY A 91 13.89 1.34 -5.26
N PRO A 92 13.56 2.63 -5.08
CA PRO A 92 13.89 3.38 -3.86
C PRO A 92 13.38 2.73 -2.58
N VAL A 93 12.19 2.12 -2.60
CA VAL A 93 11.63 1.38 -1.44
C VAL A 93 12.49 0.14 -1.12
N CYS A 94 12.96 -0.59 -2.14
CA CYS A 94 13.83 -1.74 -1.98
C CYS A 94 15.19 -1.35 -1.38
N GLY A 95 15.82 -0.27 -1.89
CA GLY A 95 17.06 0.27 -1.36
C GLY A 95 16.93 0.68 0.12
N GLU A 96 15.88 1.44 0.47
CA GLU A 96 15.61 1.83 1.85
C GLU A 96 15.33 0.62 2.76
N ALA A 97 14.59 -0.36 2.25
CA ALA A 97 14.36 -1.61 2.97
C ALA A 97 15.68 -2.36 3.24
N CYS A 98 16.56 -2.48 2.24
CA CYS A 98 17.86 -3.13 2.39
C CYS A 98 18.72 -2.43 3.46
N ARG A 99 18.73 -1.10 3.47
CA ARG A 99 19.46 -0.29 4.45
C ARG A 99 18.94 -0.48 5.87
N SER A 100 17.62 -0.62 6.04
CA SER A 100 16.93 -0.68 7.32
C SER A 100 16.71 -2.09 7.85
N ALA A 101 16.97 -3.13 7.03
CA ALA A 101 16.66 -4.51 7.34
C ALA A 101 17.47 -5.06 8.53
N SER A 102 16.79 -5.69 9.47
CA SER A 102 17.39 -6.54 10.48
C SER A 102 17.76 -7.92 9.91
N GLU A 103 18.58 -8.70 10.61
CA GLU A 103 18.89 -10.07 10.21
C GLU A 103 17.63 -10.97 10.14
N GLU A 104 16.63 -10.70 10.98
CA GLU A 104 15.34 -11.41 10.96
C GLU A 104 14.55 -11.06 9.70
N ASP A 105 14.55 -9.78 9.30
CA ASP A 105 13.88 -9.35 8.08
C ASP A 105 14.47 -10.00 6.83
N VAL A 106 15.80 -10.13 6.77
CA VAL A 106 16.48 -10.82 5.65
C VAL A 106 16.07 -12.29 5.59
N LYS A 107 16.02 -13.00 6.73
CA LYS A 107 15.55 -14.39 6.79
C LYS A 107 14.09 -14.54 6.36
N GLU A 108 13.23 -13.58 6.70
CA GLU A 108 11.84 -13.62 6.25
C GLU A 108 11.74 -13.40 4.73
N LEU A 109 12.51 -12.49 4.14
CA LEU A 109 12.59 -12.30 2.69
C LEU A 109 13.10 -13.56 1.98
N GLU A 110 14.17 -14.17 2.50
CA GLU A 110 14.70 -15.45 1.99
C GLU A 110 13.63 -16.55 2.04
N SER A 111 12.91 -16.67 3.16
CA SER A 111 11.81 -17.64 3.31
C SER A 111 10.69 -17.41 2.30
N LEU A 112 10.34 -16.16 1.99
CA LEU A 112 9.35 -15.82 0.98
C LEU A 112 9.85 -16.21 -0.42
N PHE A 113 11.11 -15.95 -0.73
CA PHE A 113 11.73 -16.34 -2.00
C PHE A 113 11.76 -17.87 -2.17
N GLN A 114 12.15 -18.62 -1.14
CA GLN A 114 12.11 -20.10 -1.16
C GLN A 114 10.70 -20.64 -1.40
N LYS A 115 9.66 -19.98 -0.88
CA LYS A 115 8.26 -20.33 -1.16
C LYS A 115 7.87 -20.02 -2.60
N MET A 116 8.38 -18.93 -3.19
CA MET A 116 8.19 -18.66 -4.62
C MET A 116 8.84 -19.76 -5.47
N GLU A 117 10.06 -20.18 -5.18
CA GLU A 117 10.73 -21.29 -5.87
C GLU A 117 9.94 -22.60 -5.74
N ALA A 118 9.46 -22.92 -4.54
CA ALA A 118 8.69 -24.13 -4.27
C ALA A 118 7.34 -24.16 -5.00
N THR A 119 6.78 -23.00 -5.30
CA THR A 119 5.47 -22.86 -5.95
C THR A 119 5.55 -22.44 -7.42
N LYS A 120 6.75 -22.46 -8.02
CA LYS A 120 6.98 -22.02 -9.41
C LYS A 120 6.07 -22.67 -10.45
N ASP A 121 5.66 -23.92 -10.23
CA ASP A 121 4.78 -24.67 -11.13
C ASP A 121 3.27 -24.44 -10.86
N TYR A 122 2.95 -23.66 -9.80
CA TYR A 122 1.58 -23.29 -9.44
C TYR A 122 1.47 -21.76 -9.33
N LEU A 123 1.19 -21.14 -10.47
CA LEU A 123 1.23 -19.67 -10.62
C LEU A 123 0.40 -18.86 -9.61
N PRO A 124 -0.81 -19.27 -9.15
CA PRO A 124 -1.54 -18.50 -8.15
C PRO A 124 -0.80 -18.38 -6.80
N GLU A 125 -0.18 -19.47 -6.31
CA GLU A 125 0.61 -19.42 -5.07
C GLU A 125 1.93 -18.69 -5.27
N PHE A 126 2.58 -18.88 -6.41
CA PHE A 126 3.76 -18.11 -6.79
C PHE A 126 3.46 -16.60 -6.70
N ALA A 127 2.41 -16.15 -7.37
CA ALA A 127 1.97 -14.78 -7.38
C ALA A 127 1.67 -14.22 -5.98
N ARG A 128 1.08 -15.05 -5.12
CA ARG A 128 0.85 -14.69 -3.73
C ARG A 128 2.14 -14.44 -2.95
N PHE A 129 3.16 -15.30 -3.12
CA PHE A 129 4.44 -15.12 -2.44
C PHE A 129 5.26 -13.97 -3.02
N ASP A 130 5.22 -13.78 -4.33
CA ASP A 130 5.79 -12.62 -5.02
C ASP A 130 5.24 -11.31 -4.43
N TYR A 131 3.92 -11.20 -4.35
CA TYR A 131 3.27 -10.07 -3.69
C TYR A 131 3.72 -9.89 -2.24
N LEU A 132 3.75 -10.95 -1.44
CA LEU A 132 4.16 -10.89 -0.04
C LEU A 132 5.63 -10.45 0.12
N PHE A 133 6.48 -10.77 -0.85
CA PHE A 133 7.86 -10.32 -0.89
C PHE A 133 7.95 -8.79 -1.02
N HIS A 134 7.22 -8.20 -1.97
CA HIS A 134 7.14 -6.75 -2.14
C HIS A 134 6.54 -6.04 -0.92
N ILE A 135 5.48 -6.60 -0.33
CA ILE A 135 4.89 -6.08 0.92
C ILE A 135 5.89 -6.12 2.08
N LYS A 136 6.68 -7.19 2.19
CA LYS A 136 7.70 -7.29 3.25
C LYS A 136 8.74 -6.18 3.10
N MET A 137 9.24 -5.90 1.90
CA MET A 137 10.17 -4.79 1.65
C MET A 137 9.56 -3.44 2.02
N ALA A 138 8.33 -3.16 1.58
CA ALA A 138 7.65 -1.92 1.93
C ALA A 138 7.47 -1.75 3.44
N ARG A 139 7.23 -2.85 4.16
CA ARG A 139 7.11 -2.85 5.62
C ARG A 139 8.46 -2.57 6.30
N ILE A 140 9.54 -3.17 5.81
CA ILE A 140 10.91 -2.92 6.32
C ILE A 140 11.30 -1.46 6.12
N ALA A 141 10.98 -0.85 4.97
CA ALA A 141 11.22 0.57 4.70
C ALA A 141 10.49 1.51 5.68
N GLY A 142 9.46 1.03 6.40
CA GLY A 142 8.90 1.68 7.59
C GLY A 142 8.05 2.93 7.34
N ASN A 143 7.72 3.24 6.08
CA ASN A 143 6.90 4.40 5.73
C ASN A 143 5.41 4.00 5.62
N SER A 144 4.56 4.52 6.52
CA SER A 144 3.13 4.19 6.57
C SER A 144 2.36 4.63 5.31
N ILE A 145 2.80 5.69 4.63
CA ILE A 145 2.20 6.14 3.36
C ILE A 145 2.53 5.14 2.26
N ILE A 146 3.78 4.69 2.18
CA ILE A 146 4.20 3.64 1.23
C ILE A 146 3.38 2.37 1.45
N MET A 147 3.25 1.91 2.70
CA MET A 147 2.42 0.74 3.01
C MET A 147 0.99 0.89 2.50
N ARG A 148 0.41 2.08 2.62
CA ARG A 148 -0.95 2.31 2.12
C ARG A 148 -1.04 2.31 0.60
N ILE A 149 -0.02 2.83 -0.08
CA ILE A 149 0.07 2.74 -1.53
C ILE A 149 0.09 1.26 -1.96
N TYR A 150 0.85 0.41 -1.28
CA TYR A 150 0.86 -1.03 -1.55
C TYR A 150 -0.48 -1.71 -1.29
N ASP A 151 -1.22 -1.33 -0.25
CA ASP A 151 -2.59 -1.83 -0.02
C ASP A 151 -3.52 -1.51 -1.19
N ILE A 152 -3.46 -0.27 -1.71
CA ILE A 152 -4.25 0.16 -2.88
C ILE A 152 -3.83 -0.65 -4.12
N MET A 153 -2.54 -0.73 -4.39
CA MET A 153 -2.02 -1.51 -5.51
C MET A 153 -2.46 -2.96 -5.44
N ASN A 154 -2.38 -3.57 -4.25
CA ASN A 154 -2.80 -4.95 -4.03
C ASN A 154 -4.27 -5.17 -4.37
N GLU A 155 -5.16 -4.31 -3.88
CA GLU A 155 -6.59 -4.44 -4.16
C GLU A 155 -6.87 -4.38 -5.68
N VAL A 156 -6.21 -3.49 -6.41
CA VAL A 156 -6.35 -3.40 -7.87
C VAL A 156 -5.73 -4.62 -8.57
N MET A 157 -4.56 -5.06 -8.11
CA MET A 157 -3.84 -6.17 -8.74
C MET A 157 -4.47 -7.54 -8.50
N LYS A 158 -5.13 -7.78 -7.37
CA LYS A 158 -5.81 -9.07 -7.09
C LYS A 158 -6.72 -9.53 -8.24
N CYS A 159 -7.40 -8.59 -8.88
CA CYS A 159 -8.32 -8.90 -9.98
C CYS A 159 -7.62 -9.19 -11.33
N SER A 160 -6.38 -8.76 -11.49
CA SER A 160 -5.66 -8.81 -12.78
C SER A 160 -4.38 -9.64 -12.73
N PHE A 161 -3.86 -9.91 -11.52
CA PHE A 161 -2.54 -10.54 -11.32
C PHE A 161 -2.48 -11.97 -11.89
N GLU A 162 -3.53 -12.77 -11.72
CA GLU A 162 -3.60 -14.12 -12.30
C GLU A 162 -3.44 -14.07 -13.82
N LYS A 163 -4.03 -13.07 -14.49
CA LYS A 163 -3.93 -12.91 -15.94
C LYS A 163 -2.52 -12.51 -16.36
N VAL A 164 -1.87 -11.61 -15.62
CA VAL A 164 -0.51 -11.15 -15.90
C VAL A 164 0.50 -12.28 -15.70
N VAL A 165 0.40 -13.01 -14.59
CA VAL A 165 1.31 -14.14 -14.30
C VAL A 165 1.06 -15.32 -15.22
N GLN A 166 -0.20 -15.61 -15.59
CA GLN A 166 -0.52 -16.65 -16.59
C GLN A 166 0.06 -16.35 -17.97
N ALA A 167 0.07 -15.08 -18.37
CA ALA A 167 0.62 -14.67 -19.67
C ALA A 167 2.16 -14.73 -19.72
N ARG A 168 2.86 -14.53 -18.60
CA ARG A 168 4.32 -14.26 -18.55
C ARG A 168 5.17 -15.32 -17.87
N GLY A 169 4.53 -16.15 -17.04
CA GLY A 169 5.25 -17.07 -16.18
C GLY A 169 5.98 -16.35 -15.03
N ASN A 170 6.92 -17.06 -14.40
CA ASN A 170 7.56 -16.69 -13.15
C ASN A 170 9.08 -16.47 -13.25
N ARG A 171 9.67 -16.59 -14.47
CA ARG A 171 11.14 -16.57 -14.63
C ARG A 171 11.78 -15.25 -14.19
N ALA A 172 11.18 -14.12 -14.58
CA ALA A 172 11.69 -12.81 -14.19
C ALA A 172 11.61 -12.61 -12.67
N GLY A 173 10.47 -12.96 -12.05
CA GLY A 173 10.30 -12.89 -10.59
C GLY A 173 11.38 -13.71 -9.86
N LEU A 174 11.57 -14.97 -10.23
CA LEU A 174 12.61 -15.82 -9.62
C LEU A 174 14.02 -15.25 -9.81
N TYR A 175 14.32 -14.75 -11.00
CA TYR A 175 15.64 -14.20 -11.30
C TYR A 175 15.95 -12.95 -10.47
N TYR A 176 15.06 -11.98 -10.48
CA TYR A 176 15.30 -10.70 -9.80
C TYR A 176 15.20 -10.82 -8.28
N HIS A 177 14.20 -11.55 -7.75
CA HIS A 177 14.03 -11.67 -6.29
C HIS A 177 15.19 -12.43 -5.65
N GLY A 178 15.76 -13.44 -6.32
CA GLY A 178 16.97 -14.11 -5.84
C GLY A 178 18.15 -13.14 -5.69
N GLN A 179 18.38 -12.28 -6.71
CA GLN A 179 19.44 -11.28 -6.63
C GLN A 179 19.18 -10.20 -5.57
N ILE A 180 17.90 -9.84 -5.34
CA ILE A 180 17.54 -8.90 -4.28
C ILE A 180 17.86 -9.51 -2.92
N VAL A 181 17.52 -10.79 -2.66
CA VAL A 181 17.89 -11.48 -1.41
C VAL A 181 19.41 -11.46 -1.21
N ASP A 182 20.18 -11.80 -2.25
CA ASP A 182 21.65 -11.73 -2.20
C ASP A 182 22.16 -10.32 -1.87
N ALA A 183 21.52 -9.26 -2.39
CA ALA A 183 21.88 -7.88 -2.09
C ALA A 183 21.56 -7.52 -0.62
N PHE A 184 20.41 -7.96 -0.09
CA PHE A 184 20.05 -7.78 1.32
C PHE A 184 21.03 -8.49 2.27
N GLU A 185 21.48 -9.72 1.96
CA GLU A 185 22.47 -10.44 2.73
C GLU A 185 23.83 -9.69 2.79
N ARG A 186 24.22 -9.04 1.68
CA ARG A 186 25.43 -8.23 1.60
C ARG A 186 25.27 -6.81 2.13
N LYS A 187 24.03 -6.42 2.49
CA LYS A 187 23.69 -5.04 2.87
C LYS A 187 24.05 -4.02 1.79
N ASP A 188 23.87 -4.40 0.53
CA ASP A 188 24.15 -3.58 -0.66
C ASP A 188 22.85 -2.93 -1.13
N ASP A 189 22.52 -1.80 -0.53
CA ASP A 189 21.28 -1.08 -0.79
C ASP A 189 21.22 -0.46 -2.19
N GLU A 190 22.37 -0.03 -2.73
CA GLU A 190 22.44 0.48 -4.11
C GLU A 190 22.19 -0.63 -5.14
N ALA A 191 22.74 -1.83 -4.91
CA ALA A 191 22.47 -2.98 -5.77
C ALA A 191 21.00 -3.42 -5.66
N ALA A 192 20.44 -3.47 -4.46
CA ALA A 192 19.03 -3.84 -4.23
C ALA A 192 18.07 -2.90 -4.96
N GLU A 193 18.30 -1.59 -4.87
CA GLU A 193 17.51 -0.57 -5.57
C GLU A 193 17.59 -0.78 -7.09
N LYS A 194 18.79 -0.89 -7.64
CA LYS A 194 19.01 -1.05 -9.07
C LYS A 194 18.37 -2.33 -9.63
N ILE A 195 18.51 -3.45 -8.93
CA ILE A 195 17.93 -4.74 -9.34
C ILE A 195 16.41 -4.64 -9.38
N MET A 196 15.80 -4.00 -8.39
CA MET A 196 14.36 -3.78 -8.35
C MET A 196 13.88 -2.85 -9.47
N ASP A 197 14.62 -1.78 -9.78
CA ASP A 197 14.31 -0.89 -10.89
C ASP A 197 14.32 -1.65 -12.23
N GLU A 198 15.32 -2.51 -12.45
CA GLU A 198 15.41 -3.35 -13.66
C GLU A 198 14.22 -4.34 -13.72
N HIS A 199 13.87 -4.95 -12.58
CA HIS A 199 12.70 -5.84 -12.47
C HIS A 199 11.41 -5.14 -12.85
N MET A 200 11.14 -3.99 -12.26
CA MET A 200 9.92 -3.23 -12.52
C MET A 200 9.87 -2.67 -13.94
N LYS A 201 11.00 -2.31 -14.50
CA LYS A 201 11.11 -1.88 -15.90
C LYS A 201 10.76 -3.01 -16.85
N GLU A 202 11.34 -4.19 -16.67
CA GLU A 202 11.04 -5.37 -17.50
C GLU A 202 9.57 -5.76 -17.39
N LEU A 203 9.01 -5.75 -16.17
CA LEU A 203 7.60 -6.03 -15.94
C LEU A 203 6.70 -5.05 -16.70
N TYR A 204 6.99 -3.75 -16.64
CA TYR A 204 6.23 -2.72 -17.35
C TYR A 204 6.33 -2.86 -18.86
N GLU A 205 7.53 -2.98 -19.41
CA GLU A 205 7.76 -3.08 -20.85
C GLU A 205 7.11 -4.33 -21.45
N SER A 206 7.20 -5.44 -20.74
CA SER A 206 6.58 -6.69 -21.19
C SER A 206 5.05 -6.63 -21.14
N PHE A 207 4.43 -5.90 -20.20
CA PHE A 207 2.99 -5.69 -20.18
C PHE A 207 2.48 -4.98 -21.43
N PHE A 208 3.20 -3.98 -21.91
CA PHE A 208 2.80 -3.21 -23.09
C PHE A 208 3.00 -3.93 -24.40
N ASN A 209 4.01 -4.80 -24.49
CA ASN A 209 4.26 -5.56 -25.72
C ASN A 209 3.20 -6.63 -25.97
N ASP A 210 2.60 -7.19 -24.90
CA ASP A 210 1.60 -8.25 -25.00
C ASP A 210 0.16 -7.75 -25.21
N PHE A 211 -0.12 -6.46 -24.94
CA PHE A 211 -1.46 -5.87 -25.03
C PHE A 211 -1.62 -4.81 -26.16
N ARG A 212 -0.62 -4.67 -27.03
CA ARG A 212 -0.68 -3.78 -28.20
C ARG A 212 -1.08 -4.48 -29.51
N ASP A 213 -1.24 -5.78 -29.51
CA ASP A 213 -1.79 -6.59 -30.59
C ASP A 213 -3.25 -7.00 -30.28
#